data_72a0688ca3f8f5cceb6c6fd02316cecc
#
_entry.id   72a0688ca3f8f5cceb6c6fd02316cecc
#
_cell.length_a   1.000
_cell.length_b   1.000
_cell.length_c   1.000
_cell.angle_alpha   90.00
_cell.angle_beta   90.00
_cell.angle_gamma   90.00
#
_symmetry.space_group_name_H-M   'P 1'
#
loop_
_entity.id
_entity.type
_entity.pdbx_description
1 polymer ?
#
loop_
_entity_poly.entity_id
_entity_poly.type
_entity_poly.pdbx_seq_one_letter_code
_entity_poly.pdbx_strand_id
1 'polypeptide(L)'
;MTTTVKPGSGRTGDISGSWKQFGPPGGAHVVPRARQVPTPPPVVPTTFVPPSEAPTEPIPVGVRFCCGRGELLGREPGRPGSGPPTSRRPRSRRLGDAVLNILAVFGVLCIVLTVVAFVGNYSIILFKTGSMDPTIPQGSAAVVHEIPAAQVKVGDIVTVDRGPGLKPITHRAISVTPIGGGRVEIEMQGDANPNPDPEPYRVSTVKKVLWHVPGLARQVVWLSHPYVLAAITLGAALLVLWTFWPKPSTGRRPDDA
;
A
#
# COMPACT_ATOMS: atom_id res chain seq x y z
N MET A 1 -28.67 -29.34 71.74
CA MET A 1 -28.94 -27.89 71.85
C MET A 1 -29.23 -27.37 70.46
N THR A 2 -30.52 -27.19 70.15
CA THR A 2 -31.04 -26.86 68.84
C THR A 2 -31.33 -25.36 68.84
N THR A 3 -30.60 -24.57 68.06
CA THR A 3 -30.86 -23.13 67.95
C THR A 3 -31.61 -22.84 66.64
N THR A 4 -32.88 -22.56 66.77
CA THR A 4 -33.80 -22.15 65.72
C THR A 4 -33.57 -20.66 65.38
N VAL A 5 -33.17 -20.32 64.16
CA VAL A 5 -33.09 -18.94 63.67
C VAL A 5 -34.35 -18.60 62.89
N LYS A 6 -35.02 -17.55 63.36
CA LYS A 6 -36.27 -16.97 62.85
C LYS A 6 -36.00 -16.17 61.57
N PRO A 7 -36.81 -16.28 60.47
CA PRO A 7 -36.65 -15.47 59.28
C PRO A 7 -37.18 -14.05 59.50
N GLY A 8 -36.28 -13.06 59.26
CA GLY A 8 -36.61 -11.65 59.29
C GLY A 8 -37.38 -11.22 58.03
N SER A 9 -38.53 -10.60 58.26
CA SER A 9 -39.37 -9.92 57.28
C SER A 9 -38.64 -8.73 56.67
N GLY A 10 -38.18 -8.87 55.45
CA GLY A 10 -37.59 -7.78 54.66
C GLY A 10 -38.65 -7.06 53.81
N ARG A 11 -38.77 -5.82 54.10
CA ARG A 11 -39.68 -4.82 53.53
C ARG A 11 -39.42 -4.66 52.04
N THR A 12 -40.42 -4.93 51.18
CA THR A 12 -40.48 -4.58 49.77
C THR A 12 -40.56 -3.06 49.62
N GLY A 13 -39.45 -2.44 49.27
CA GLY A 13 -39.38 -1.04 48.85
C GLY A 13 -39.85 -0.90 47.41
N ASP A 14 -41.05 -0.34 47.27
CA ASP A 14 -41.64 0.10 46.03
C ASP A 14 -40.82 1.30 45.48
N ILE A 15 -40.04 1.09 44.43
CA ILE A 15 -39.38 2.15 43.66
C ILE A 15 -40.07 2.32 42.30
N SER A 16 -41.36 2.75 42.36
CA SER A 16 -42.04 3.36 41.24
C SER A 16 -41.53 4.81 41.05
N GLY A 17 -40.27 4.93 40.67
CA GLY A 17 -39.62 6.21 40.27
C GLY A 17 -40.09 6.64 38.91
N SER A 18 -40.94 7.57 38.93
CA SER A 18 -41.40 8.56 37.94
C SER A 18 -40.41 8.78 36.76
N TRP A 19 -40.66 8.09 35.64
CA TRP A 19 -40.09 8.44 34.32
C TRP A 19 -40.99 9.46 33.59
N LYS A 20 -41.33 10.58 34.24
CA LYS A 20 -41.98 11.70 33.57
C LYS A 20 -40.97 12.78 33.29
N GLN A 21 -40.95 13.17 32.00
CA GLN A 21 -40.43 14.42 31.45
C GLN A 21 -38.91 14.51 31.18
N PHE A 22 -38.52 13.91 30.07
CA PHE A 22 -37.63 14.60 29.14
C PHE A 22 -38.18 14.37 27.72
N GLY A 23 -39.09 15.21 27.31
CA GLY A 23 -39.48 15.39 25.92
C GLY A 23 -38.26 16.01 25.17
N PRO A 24 -38.02 15.66 23.91
CA PRO A 24 -36.96 16.30 23.16
C PRO A 24 -37.30 17.78 22.95
N PRO A 25 -36.34 18.70 23.08
CA PRO A 25 -36.55 20.09 22.71
C PRO A 25 -36.83 20.16 21.21
N GLY A 26 -37.92 20.84 20.85
CA GLY A 26 -38.33 21.09 19.47
C GLY A 26 -37.24 21.84 18.71
N GLY A 27 -36.34 21.13 18.11
CA GLY A 27 -35.40 21.63 17.12
C GLY A 27 -36.01 21.43 15.75
N ALA A 28 -36.36 22.51 15.08
CA ALA A 28 -36.78 22.52 13.69
C ALA A 28 -35.76 21.73 12.86
N HIS A 29 -36.20 20.60 12.25
CA HIS A 29 -35.44 19.90 11.26
C HIS A 29 -35.24 20.81 10.06
N VAL A 30 -34.09 21.48 10.01
CA VAL A 30 -33.60 22.11 8.79
C VAL A 30 -33.18 20.96 7.87
N VAL A 31 -34.03 20.62 6.94
CA VAL A 31 -33.73 19.69 5.85
C VAL A 31 -32.60 20.33 5.05
N PRO A 32 -31.40 19.69 4.93
CA PRO A 32 -30.35 20.22 4.10
C PRO A 32 -30.86 20.27 2.67
N ARG A 33 -30.93 21.48 2.11
CA ARG A 33 -31.27 21.72 0.70
C ARG A 33 -30.32 20.86 -0.15
N ALA A 34 -30.89 19.91 -0.88
CA ALA A 34 -30.15 19.07 -1.80
C ALA A 34 -29.31 19.96 -2.71
N ARG A 35 -27.98 19.76 -2.65
CA ARG A 35 -27.02 20.46 -3.51
C ARG A 35 -27.37 20.05 -4.94
N GLN A 36 -27.94 20.97 -5.70
CA GLN A 36 -28.20 20.79 -7.13
C GLN A 36 -26.87 20.47 -7.81
N VAL A 37 -26.77 19.25 -8.33
CA VAL A 37 -25.66 18.84 -9.20
C VAL A 37 -25.80 19.66 -10.47
N PRO A 38 -24.78 20.46 -10.87
CA PRO A 38 -24.83 21.18 -12.13
C PRO A 38 -24.96 20.19 -13.28
N THR A 39 -25.96 20.37 -14.11
CA THR A 39 -26.14 19.63 -15.36
C THR A 39 -24.92 19.85 -16.25
N PRO A 40 -24.32 18.80 -16.81
CA PRO A 40 -23.21 18.94 -17.73
C PRO A 40 -23.70 19.70 -18.98
N PRO A 41 -22.84 20.56 -19.58
CA PRO A 41 -23.20 21.27 -20.81
C PRO A 41 -23.50 20.28 -21.93
N PRO A 42 -24.37 20.64 -22.87
CA PRO A 42 -24.74 19.77 -24.01
C PRO A 42 -23.47 19.42 -24.80
N VAL A 43 -23.28 18.12 -25.04
CA VAL A 43 -22.22 17.60 -25.90
C VAL A 43 -22.52 18.05 -27.33
N VAL A 44 -21.75 18.99 -27.83
CA VAL A 44 -21.78 19.37 -29.25
C VAL A 44 -21.19 18.19 -30.04
N PRO A 45 -21.90 17.61 -30.98
CA PRO A 45 -21.33 16.57 -31.82
C PRO A 45 -20.17 17.14 -32.64
N THR A 46 -18.94 16.70 -32.31
CA THR A 46 -17.76 17.01 -33.11
C THR A 46 -17.92 16.28 -34.45
N THR A 47 -18.27 17.02 -35.47
CA THR A 47 -18.30 16.52 -36.87
C THR A 47 -16.88 16.06 -37.19
N PHE A 48 -16.68 14.75 -37.33
CA PHE A 48 -15.44 14.17 -37.80
C PHE A 48 -15.22 14.60 -39.25
N VAL A 49 -14.31 15.52 -39.46
CA VAL A 49 -13.81 15.88 -40.80
C VAL A 49 -12.70 14.87 -41.10
N PRO A 50 -12.84 14.03 -42.12
CA PRO A 50 -11.75 13.15 -42.54
C PRO A 50 -10.58 14.00 -43.04
N PRO A 51 -9.30 13.59 -42.74
CA PRO A 51 -8.17 14.29 -43.30
C PRO A 51 -8.20 14.25 -44.84
N SER A 52 -8.17 15.42 -45.44
CA SER A 52 -8.04 15.64 -46.88
C SER A 52 -6.82 14.83 -47.37
N GLU A 53 -7.06 14.04 -48.41
CA GLU A 53 -6.01 13.32 -49.13
C GLU A 53 -4.94 14.30 -49.59
N ALA A 54 -3.71 14.06 -49.06
CA ALA A 54 -2.53 14.78 -49.56
C ALA A 54 -2.22 14.32 -50.99
N PRO A 55 -1.95 15.24 -51.90
CA PRO A 55 -1.60 14.86 -53.28
C PRO A 55 -0.29 14.09 -53.29
N THR A 56 -0.34 12.92 -53.89
CA THR A 56 0.81 12.05 -54.16
C THR A 56 1.67 12.70 -55.25
N GLU A 57 2.73 13.38 -54.86
CA GLU A 57 3.73 13.80 -55.81
C GLU A 57 4.56 12.58 -56.28
N PRO A 58 4.74 12.38 -57.58
CA PRO A 58 5.59 11.29 -58.06
C PRO A 58 7.05 11.60 -57.86
N ILE A 59 7.77 10.68 -57.20
CA ILE A 59 9.23 10.71 -57.03
C ILE A 59 9.88 10.58 -58.42
N PRO A 60 10.74 11.52 -58.83
CA PRO A 60 11.45 11.38 -60.11
C PRO A 60 12.53 10.32 -59.98
N VAL A 61 12.33 9.18 -60.60
CA VAL A 61 13.39 8.16 -60.78
C VAL A 61 14.36 8.66 -61.85
N GLY A 62 15.35 9.40 -61.42
CA GLY A 62 16.48 9.81 -62.22
C GLY A 62 17.61 8.77 -62.17
N VAL A 63 17.45 7.66 -62.90
CA VAL A 63 18.57 6.78 -63.20
C VAL A 63 19.44 7.43 -64.27
N ARG A 64 20.50 8.10 -63.87
CA ARG A 64 21.60 8.49 -64.80
C ARG A 64 22.60 7.36 -64.91
N PHE A 65 22.43 6.55 -65.95
CA PHE A 65 23.55 5.76 -66.48
C PHE A 65 24.56 6.71 -67.15
N CYS A 66 25.73 6.92 -66.52
CA CYS A 66 26.89 7.45 -67.22
C CYS A 66 27.83 6.30 -67.55
N CYS A 67 27.69 5.77 -68.77
CA CYS A 67 28.78 5.09 -69.43
C CYS A 67 29.88 6.14 -69.78
N GLY A 68 31.07 6.05 -69.24
CA GLY A 68 32.19 6.87 -69.54
C GLY A 68 33.49 6.18 -69.13
N ARG A 69 33.98 5.40 -70.07
CA ARG A 69 35.36 5.21 -70.56
C ARG A 69 36.47 5.42 -69.49
N GLY A 70 37.26 4.37 -69.33
CA GLY A 70 38.40 4.23 -68.43
C GLY A 70 39.48 5.27 -68.61
N GLU A 71 40.09 5.59 -67.53
CA GLU A 71 41.50 6.11 -67.46
C GLU A 71 42.17 5.54 -66.23
N LEU A 72 43.16 4.73 -66.53
CA LEU A 72 44.11 4.24 -65.60
C LEU A 72 44.96 5.45 -65.13
N LEU A 73 45.13 5.68 -63.87
CA LEU A 73 46.39 6.14 -63.25
C LEU A 73 46.09 6.73 -61.84
N GLY A 74 46.73 6.20 -60.85
CA GLY A 74 46.80 6.85 -59.52
C GLY A 74 46.42 5.90 -58.36
N ARG A 75 47.32 4.93 -58.13
CA ARG A 75 47.28 4.16 -56.89
C ARG A 75 47.71 5.09 -55.73
N GLU A 76 46.75 5.71 -55.07
CA GLU A 76 47.03 6.43 -53.85
C GLU A 76 47.39 5.46 -52.73
N PRO A 77 48.48 5.71 -51.95
CA PRO A 77 48.83 4.85 -50.82
C PRO A 77 47.81 4.97 -49.73
N GLY A 78 47.37 3.80 -49.24
CA GLY A 78 46.29 3.56 -48.29
C GLY A 78 46.26 4.54 -47.14
N ARG A 79 45.14 5.25 -47.05
CA ARG A 79 44.70 5.93 -45.84
C ARG A 79 44.40 4.88 -44.79
N PRO A 80 45.07 4.89 -43.62
CA PRO A 80 44.79 3.93 -42.57
C PRO A 80 43.31 4.11 -42.16
N GLY A 81 42.55 3.03 -42.29
CA GLY A 81 41.12 2.99 -41.96
C GLY A 81 40.89 3.52 -40.54
N SER A 82 40.25 4.68 -40.48
CA SER A 82 39.67 5.14 -39.22
C SER A 82 38.54 4.18 -38.85
N GLY A 83 38.88 3.17 -38.06
CA GLY A 83 37.86 2.30 -37.44
C GLY A 83 36.81 3.15 -36.72
N PRO A 84 35.56 2.71 -36.67
CA PRO A 84 34.50 3.49 -36.02
C PRO A 84 34.93 3.83 -34.60
N PRO A 85 34.80 5.09 -34.16
CA PRO A 85 35.15 5.47 -32.82
C PRO A 85 34.31 4.62 -31.83
N THR A 86 35.01 3.73 -31.13
CA THR A 86 34.41 3.00 -30.01
C THR A 86 34.09 4.04 -28.94
N SER A 87 32.87 4.58 -28.99
CA SER A 87 32.39 5.52 -28.01
C SER A 87 32.28 4.79 -26.66
N ARG A 88 33.34 4.87 -25.86
CA ARG A 88 33.31 4.41 -24.47
C ARG A 88 32.26 5.26 -23.76
N ARG A 89 31.06 4.69 -23.54
CA ARG A 89 30.02 5.34 -22.74
C ARG A 89 30.63 5.79 -21.41
N PRO A 90 30.50 7.07 -21.03
CA PRO A 90 31.13 7.59 -19.82
C PRO A 90 30.61 6.80 -18.61
N ARG A 91 31.50 6.47 -17.67
CA ARG A 91 31.20 5.68 -16.47
C ARG A 91 29.99 6.21 -15.67
N SER A 92 29.75 7.52 -15.70
CA SER A 92 28.62 8.18 -15.03
C SER A 92 27.25 7.74 -15.59
N ARG A 93 27.16 7.46 -16.90
CA ARG A 93 25.90 6.93 -17.49
C ARG A 93 25.63 5.49 -17.06
N ARG A 94 26.67 4.65 -16.94
CA ARG A 94 26.50 3.27 -16.47
C ARG A 94 26.04 3.20 -15.02
N LEU A 95 26.53 4.11 -14.17
CA LEU A 95 26.12 4.20 -12.79
C LEU A 95 24.63 4.64 -12.68
N GLY A 96 24.23 5.64 -13.46
CA GLY A 96 22.82 6.07 -13.52
C GLY A 96 21.88 4.95 -14.00
N ASP A 97 22.27 4.26 -15.09
CA ASP A 97 21.49 3.14 -15.61
C ASP A 97 21.39 1.98 -14.59
N ALA A 98 22.46 1.69 -13.86
CA ALA A 98 22.46 0.67 -12.81
C ALA A 98 21.52 1.03 -11.64
N VAL A 99 21.55 2.28 -11.18
CA VAL A 99 20.66 2.76 -10.11
C VAL A 99 19.20 2.68 -10.55
N LEU A 100 18.88 3.11 -11.77
CA LEU A 100 17.52 3.03 -12.30
C LEU A 100 17.04 1.59 -12.42
N ASN A 101 17.89 0.67 -12.87
CA ASN A 101 17.54 -0.75 -12.93
C ASN A 101 17.30 -1.35 -11.54
N ILE A 102 18.12 -1.02 -10.55
CA ILE A 102 17.93 -1.47 -9.16
C ILE A 102 16.61 -0.95 -8.62
N LEU A 103 16.29 0.34 -8.83
CA LEU A 103 15.02 0.93 -8.41
C LEU A 103 13.84 0.29 -9.13
N ALA A 104 13.96 -0.02 -10.42
CA ALA A 104 12.91 -0.69 -11.18
C ALA A 104 12.64 -2.10 -10.64
N VAL A 105 13.69 -2.89 -10.40
CA VAL A 105 13.57 -4.24 -9.81
C VAL A 105 12.95 -4.17 -8.42
N PHE A 106 13.39 -3.21 -7.59
CA PHE A 106 12.82 -3.00 -6.26
C PHE A 106 11.34 -2.60 -6.34
N GLY A 107 10.97 -1.72 -7.28
CA GLY A 107 9.57 -1.33 -7.51
C GLY A 107 8.69 -2.51 -7.90
N VAL A 108 9.14 -3.34 -8.84
CA VAL A 108 8.44 -4.57 -9.24
C VAL A 108 8.29 -5.52 -8.05
N LEU A 109 9.35 -5.72 -7.26
CA LEU A 109 9.29 -6.55 -6.05
C LEU A 109 8.26 -6.04 -5.05
N CYS A 110 8.22 -4.73 -4.80
CA CYS A 110 7.21 -4.12 -3.91
C CYS A 110 5.78 -4.35 -4.42
N ILE A 111 5.55 -4.23 -5.73
CA ILE A 111 4.23 -4.50 -6.32
C ILE A 111 3.85 -5.96 -6.12
N VAL A 112 4.75 -6.90 -6.41
CA VAL A 112 4.50 -8.34 -6.24
C VAL A 112 4.19 -8.65 -4.78
N LEU A 113 4.99 -8.15 -3.83
CA LEU A 113 4.75 -8.36 -2.40
C LEU A 113 3.42 -7.78 -1.94
N THR A 114 3.02 -6.61 -2.46
CA THR A 114 1.73 -6.00 -2.15
C THR A 114 0.57 -6.85 -2.67
N VAL A 115 0.67 -7.36 -3.91
CA VAL A 115 -0.34 -8.25 -4.49
C VAL A 115 -0.44 -9.56 -3.69
N VAL A 116 0.69 -10.17 -3.32
CA VAL A 116 0.73 -11.39 -2.51
C VAL A 116 0.11 -11.13 -1.13
N ALA A 117 0.43 -9.99 -0.49
CA ALA A 117 -0.16 -9.63 0.80
C ALA A 117 -1.68 -9.44 0.70
N PHE A 118 -2.14 -8.78 -0.35
CA PHE A 118 -3.57 -8.52 -0.56
C PHE A 118 -4.35 -9.82 -0.86
N VAL A 119 -3.87 -10.63 -1.81
CA VAL A 119 -4.51 -11.89 -2.20
C VAL A 119 -4.46 -12.93 -1.08
N GLY A 120 -3.35 -12.96 -0.33
CA GLY A 120 -3.14 -13.88 0.79
C GLY A 120 -3.73 -13.42 2.12
N ASN A 121 -4.48 -12.29 2.17
CA ASN A 121 -5.01 -11.73 3.42
C ASN A 121 -3.95 -11.55 4.53
N TYR A 122 -2.73 -11.19 4.12
CA TYR A 122 -1.68 -10.82 5.06
C TYR A 122 -1.80 -9.35 5.44
N SER A 123 -1.57 -9.03 6.71
CA SER A 123 -1.53 -7.65 7.20
C SER A 123 -0.43 -7.46 8.24
N ILE A 124 -0.09 -6.20 8.52
CA ILE A 124 0.94 -5.87 9.52
C ILE A 124 0.25 -5.20 10.70
N ILE A 125 0.52 -5.70 11.89
CA ILE A 125 0.04 -5.14 13.16
C ILE A 125 1.22 -4.58 13.95
N LEU A 126 1.02 -3.38 14.52
CA LEU A 126 2.02 -2.73 15.37
C LEU A 126 1.59 -2.86 16.84
N PHE A 127 2.46 -3.44 17.65
CA PHE A 127 2.23 -3.62 19.08
C PHE A 127 2.56 -2.33 19.83
N LYS A 128 1.52 -1.67 20.36
CA LYS A 128 1.67 -0.43 21.15
C LYS A 128 1.78 -0.68 22.65
N THR A 129 1.39 -1.87 23.10
CA THR A 129 1.35 -2.27 24.52
C THR A 129 2.27 -3.45 24.76
N GLY A 130 2.68 -3.66 26.01
CA GLY A 130 3.53 -4.77 26.41
C GLY A 130 2.77 -6.00 26.92
N SER A 131 1.47 -6.14 26.64
CA SER A 131 0.67 -7.28 27.15
C SER A 131 1.16 -8.64 26.64
N MET A 132 1.97 -8.67 25.59
CA MET A 132 2.57 -9.88 25.03
C MET A 132 4.07 -10.01 25.34
N ASP A 133 4.61 -9.18 26.22
CA ASP A 133 5.99 -9.36 26.72
C ASP A 133 6.12 -10.69 27.49
N PRO A 134 7.24 -11.40 27.42
CA PRO A 134 8.43 -11.13 26.64
C PRO A 134 8.36 -11.65 25.19
N THR A 135 7.33 -12.41 24.82
CA THR A 135 7.25 -13.07 23.50
C THR A 135 7.23 -12.03 22.37
N ILE A 136 6.39 -11.01 22.47
CA ILE A 136 6.32 -9.91 21.50
C ILE A 136 6.48 -8.58 22.26
N PRO A 137 7.69 -8.04 22.30
CA PRO A 137 7.97 -6.80 23.03
C PRO A 137 7.20 -5.60 22.46
N GLN A 138 6.87 -4.65 23.34
CA GLN A 138 6.28 -3.38 22.92
C GLN A 138 7.14 -2.70 21.83
N GLY A 139 6.49 -2.14 20.82
CA GLY A 139 7.18 -1.53 19.68
C GLY A 139 7.56 -2.51 18.57
N SER A 140 7.10 -3.76 18.66
CA SER A 140 7.25 -4.75 17.60
C SER A 140 6.25 -4.52 16.47
N ALA A 141 6.62 -4.96 15.27
CA ALA A 141 5.70 -5.16 14.17
C ALA A 141 5.55 -6.66 13.90
N ALA A 142 4.33 -7.13 13.67
CA ALA A 142 4.07 -8.52 13.34
C ALA A 142 3.31 -8.67 12.03
N VAL A 143 3.67 -9.70 11.27
CA VAL A 143 2.92 -10.15 10.10
C VAL A 143 1.87 -11.12 10.57
N VAL A 144 0.63 -10.85 10.21
CA VAL A 144 -0.53 -11.69 10.55
C VAL A 144 -1.23 -12.16 9.30
N HIS A 145 -1.82 -13.33 9.39
CA HIS A 145 -2.61 -13.94 8.32
C HIS A 145 -4.03 -14.20 8.83
N GLU A 146 -5.02 -13.78 8.07
CA GLU A 146 -6.41 -14.03 8.40
C GLU A 146 -6.77 -15.49 8.10
N ILE A 147 -7.26 -16.18 9.12
CA ILE A 147 -7.65 -17.60 9.03
C ILE A 147 -9.06 -17.80 9.63
N PRO A 148 -9.79 -18.84 9.20
CA PRO A 148 -10.99 -19.29 9.90
C PRO A 148 -10.67 -19.62 11.36
N ALA A 149 -11.51 -19.14 12.30
CA ALA A 149 -11.28 -19.35 13.73
C ALA A 149 -11.22 -20.83 14.13
N ALA A 150 -11.87 -21.69 13.35
CA ALA A 150 -11.82 -23.17 13.54
C ALA A 150 -10.43 -23.77 13.34
N GLN A 151 -9.48 -23.05 12.72
CA GLN A 151 -8.10 -23.53 12.52
C GLN A 151 -7.16 -23.08 13.64
N VAL A 152 -7.63 -22.28 14.59
CA VAL A 152 -6.84 -21.83 15.74
C VAL A 152 -6.56 -22.98 16.68
N LYS A 153 -5.33 -23.06 17.15
CA LYS A 153 -4.90 -24.04 18.14
C LYS A 153 -4.57 -23.33 19.46
N VAL A 154 -4.73 -24.04 20.56
CA VAL A 154 -4.25 -23.58 21.85
C VAL A 154 -2.74 -23.30 21.76
N GLY A 155 -2.32 -22.13 22.27
CA GLY A 155 -0.95 -21.63 22.17
C GLY A 155 -0.70 -20.66 21.00
N ASP A 156 -1.59 -20.60 20.00
CA ASP A 156 -1.46 -19.62 18.90
C ASP A 156 -1.65 -18.19 19.43
N ILE A 157 -0.86 -17.26 18.91
CA ILE A 157 -1.07 -15.84 19.17
C ILE A 157 -2.01 -15.31 18.06
N VAL A 158 -3.16 -14.83 18.48
CA VAL A 158 -4.22 -14.40 17.58
C VAL A 158 -4.71 -12.99 17.90
N THR A 159 -5.07 -12.28 16.85
CA THR A 159 -5.71 -10.97 16.95
C THR A 159 -7.18 -11.14 16.65
N VAL A 160 -8.01 -10.68 17.57
CA VAL A 160 -9.46 -10.70 17.45
C VAL A 160 -9.96 -9.28 17.24
N ASP A 161 -10.82 -9.10 16.27
CA ASP A 161 -11.58 -7.87 16.06
C ASP A 161 -12.81 -7.88 16.98
N ARG A 162 -12.95 -6.83 17.80
CA ARG A 162 -14.04 -6.70 18.77
C ARG A 162 -15.26 -5.93 18.25
N GLY A 163 -15.26 -5.62 16.96
CA GLY A 163 -16.33 -4.88 16.30
C GLY A 163 -16.08 -3.38 16.15
N PRO A 164 -17.05 -2.66 15.58
CA PRO A 164 -16.91 -1.25 15.21
C PRO A 164 -16.57 -0.36 16.40
N GLY A 165 -15.55 0.47 16.24
CA GLY A 165 -15.12 1.44 17.26
C GLY A 165 -14.23 0.88 18.37
N LEU A 166 -14.06 -0.43 18.47
CA LEU A 166 -13.18 -1.08 19.43
C LEU A 166 -11.83 -1.44 18.77
N LYS A 167 -10.76 -1.28 19.53
CA LYS A 167 -9.44 -1.67 19.04
C LYS A 167 -9.33 -3.20 19.04
N PRO A 168 -8.73 -3.80 18.00
CA PRO A 168 -8.43 -5.22 18.01
C PRO A 168 -7.49 -5.56 19.18
N ILE A 169 -7.64 -6.76 19.73
CA ILE A 169 -6.81 -7.28 20.80
C ILE A 169 -5.98 -8.45 20.28
N THR A 170 -4.73 -8.56 20.73
CA THR A 170 -3.84 -9.66 20.35
C THR A 170 -3.30 -10.31 21.60
N HIS A 171 -3.70 -11.56 21.82
CA HIS A 171 -3.27 -12.37 22.96
C HIS A 171 -3.06 -13.83 22.53
N ARG A 172 -2.60 -14.66 23.43
CA ARG A 172 -2.42 -16.10 23.22
C ARG A 172 -3.71 -16.84 23.52
N ALA A 173 -4.13 -17.72 22.60
CA ALA A 173 -5.27 -18.59 22.82
C ALA A 173 -4.93 -19.66 23.88
N ILE A 174 -5.69 -19.69 24.99
CA ILE A 174 -5.55 -20.65 26.08
C ILE A 174 -6.62 -21.73 26.03
N SER A 175 -7.79 -21.42 25.42
CA SER A 175 -8.89 -22.36 25.21
C SER A 175 -9.55 -22.06 23.86
N VAL A 176 -9.97 -23.11 23.14
CA VAL A 176 -10.66 -22.98 21.85
C VAL A 176 -11.80 -23.99 21.81
N THR A 177 -13.03 -23.51 21.85
CA THR A 177 -14.24 -24.33 21.90
C THR A 177 -15.12 -24.05 20.69
N PRO A 178 -15.40 -25.03 19.82
CA PRO A 178 -16.34 -24.87 18.71
C PRO A 178 -17.77 -24.66 19.23
N ILE A 179 -18.45 -23.60 18.76
CA ILE A 179 -19.84 -23.26 19.16
C ILE A 179 -20.85 -23.43 18.02
N GLY A 180 -20.42 -24.01 16.90
CA GLY A 180 -21.27 -24.26 15.73
C GLY A 180 -21.33 -23.08 14.75
N GLY A 181 -21.83 -23.34 13.54
CA GLY A 181 -21.94 -22.34 12.48
C GLY A 181 -20.60 -21.74 12.02
N GLY A 182 -19.49 -22.50 12.11
CA GLY A 182 -18.16 -22.02 11.76
C GLY A 182 -17.55 -21.03 12.75
N ARG A 183 -18.21 -20.80 13.89
CA ARG A 183 -17.73 -19.93 14.97
C ARG A 183 -17.07 -20.73 16.08
N VAL A 184 -16.11 -20.11 16.73
CA VAL A 184 -15.41 -20.64 17.90
C VAL A 184 -15.46 -19.62 19.03
N GLU A 185 -15.54 -20.14 20.25
CA GLU A 185 -15.30 -19.39 21.46
C GLU A 185 -13.83 -19.57 21.84
N ILE A 186 -13.09 -18.45 21.94
CA ILE A 186 -11.66 -18.45 22.25
C ILE A 186 -11.44 -17.68 23.55
N GLU A 187 -10.86 -18.34 24.55
CA GLU A 187 -10.31 -17.66 25.71
C GLU A 187 -8.85 -17.29 25.42
N MET A 188 -8.48 -16.07 25.75
CA MET A 188 -7.15 -15.56 25.48
C MET A 188 -6.53 -14.97 26.73
N GLN A 189 -5.17 -14.94 26.74
CA GLN A 189 -4.39 -14.30 27.80
C GLN A 189 -3.17 -13.64 27.18
N GLY A 190 -2.87 -12.41 27.60
CA GLY A 190 -1.61 -11.76 27.29
C GLY A 190 -0.46 -12.41 28.05
N ASP A 191 0.67 -12.64 27.41
CA ASP A 191 1.82 -13.33 28.01
C ASP A 191 2.36 -12.60 29.28
N ALA A 192 2.19 -11.28 29.35
CA ALA A 192 2.53 -10.46 30.51
C ALA A 192 1.37 -10.30 31.52
N ASN A 193 0.18 -10.77 31.18
CA ASN A 193 -0.99 -10.58 32.06
C ASN A 193 -1.06 -11.71 33.10
N PRO A 194 -1.36 -11.40 34.36
CA PRO A 194 -1.49 -12.43 35.41
C PRO A 194 -2.78 -13.27 35.23
N ASN A 195 -3.81 -12.72 34.62
CA ASN A 195 -5.11 -13.35 34.45
C ASN A 195 -5.52 -13.40 32.97
N PRO A 196 -6.36 -14.37 32.58
CA PRO A 196 -7.03 -14.39 31.29
C PRO A 196 -7.88 -13.12 31.04
N ASP A 197 -8.21 -12.90 29.77
CA ASP A 197 -9.14 -11.83 29.41
C ASP A 197 -10.52 -12.07 30.09
N PRO A 198 -11.23 -11.00 30.49
CA PRO A 198 -12.43 -11.15 31.32
C PRO A 198 -13.60 -11.87 30.63
N GLU A 199 -13.63 -11.84 29.30
CA GLU A 199 -14.70 -12.49 28.50
C GLU A 199 -14.09 -13.27 27.34
N PRO A 200 -14.65 -14.48 27.03
CA PRO A 200 -14.23 -15.22 25.85
C PRO A 200 -14.75 -14.55 24.56
N TYR A 201 -13.99 -14.72 23.50
CA TYR A 201 -14.28 -14.11 22.19
C TYR A 201 -14.99 -15.10 21.27
N ARG A 202 -16.18 -14.73 20.74
CA ARG A 202 -16.96 -15.55 19.80
C ARG A 202 -16.80 -15.04 18.39
N VAL A 203 -15.92 -15.69 17.61
CA VAL A 203 -15.50 -15.23 16.30
C VAL A 203 -15.55 -16.33 15.26
N SER A 204 -15.68 -15.93 13.99
CA SER A 204 -15.59 -16.82 12.81
C SER A 204 -14.23 -16.74 12.12
N THR A 205 -13.57 -15.58 12.20
CA THR A 205 -12.24 -15.34 11.62
C THR A 205 -11.35 -14.64 12.63
N VAL A 206 -10.07 -14.91 12.58
CA VAL A 206 -9.04 -14.28 13.40
C VAL A 206 -7.79 -14.02 12.56
N LYS A 207 -6.93 -13.12 13.02
CA LYS A 207 -5.62 -12.92 12.40
C LYS A 207 -4.55 -13.59 13.26
N LYS A 208 -3.99 -14.68 12.76
CA LYS A 208 -2.91 -15.41 13.42
C LYS A 208 -1.58 -14.72 13.18
N VAL A 209 -0.80 -14.49 14.23
CA VAL A 209 0.57 -13.98 14.15
C VAL A 209 1.47 -15.08 13.62
N LEU A 210 2.13 -14.80 12.49
CA LEU A 210 3.09 -15.73 11.88
C LEU A 210 4.51 -15.42 12.32
N TRP A 211 4.86 -14.14 12.35
CA TRP A 211 6.20 -13.68 12.63
C TRP A 211 6.18 -12.23 13.13
N HIS A 212 7.15 -11.86 13.97
CA HIS A 212 7.28 -10.51 14.49
C HIS A 212 8.73 -10.02 14.46
N VAL A 213 8.91 -8.71 14.38
CA VAL A 213 10.21 -8.04 14.45
C VAL A 213 10.18 -7.03 15.58
N PRO A 214 11.01 -7.24 16.60
CA PRO A 214 11.11 -6.30 17.72
C PRO A 214 11.60 -4.92 17.26
N GLY A 215 11.02 -3.86 17.81
CA GLY A 215 11.47 -2.48 17.57
C GLY A 215 11.13 -1.89 16.19
N LEU A 216 10.60 -2.68 15.23
CA LEU A 216 10.32 -2.22 13.88
C LEU A 216 9.18 -1.19 13.83
N ALA A 217 8.26 -1.23 14.79
CA ALA A 217 7.14 -0.29 14.82
C ALA A 217 7.59 1.17 14.87
N ARG A 218 8.70 1.45 15.57
CA ARG A 218 9.26 2.81 15.66
C ARG A 218 9.71 3.32 14.29
N GLN A 219 10.40 2.49 13.51
CA GLN A 219 10.86 2.82 12.17
C GLN A 219 9.68 3.02 11.21
N VAL A 220 8.67 2.15 11.29
CA VAL A 220 7.46 2.26 10.48
C VAL A 220 6.71 3.56 10.80
N VAL A 221 6.54 3.89 12.07
CA VAL A 221 5.88 5.15 12.48
C VAL A 221 6.70 6.36 12.03
N TRP A 222 8.01 6.33 12.16
CA TRP A 222 8.88 7.41 11.68
C TRP A 222 8.79 7.58 10.16
N LEU A 223 8.83 6.48 9.40
CA LEU A 223 8.71 6.52 7.93
C LEU A 223 7.32 6.98 7.46
N SER A 224 6.28 6.73 8.25
CA SER A 224 4.91 7.17 7.97
C SER A 224 4.67 8.63 8.33
N HIS A 225 5.67 9.34 8.88
CA HIS A 225 5.54 10.75 9.23
C HIS A 225 5.35 11.60 7.97
N PRO A 226 4.38 12.54 7.93
CA PRO A 226 4.03 13.29 6.72
C PRO A 226 5.21 14.03 6.09
N TYR A 227 6.13 14.56 6.91
CA TYR A 227 7.33 15.24 6.40
C TYR A 227 8.32 14.27 5.73
N VAL A 228 8.44 13.04 6.23
CA VAL A 228 9.31 12.01 5.63
C VAL A 228 8.73 11.56 4.29
N LEU A 229 7.41 11.31 4.24
CA LEU A 229 6.72 10.98 2.98
C LEU A 229 6.82 12.12 1.97
N ALA A 230 6.63 13.37 2.40
CA ALA A 230 6.80 14.55 1.54
C ALA A 230 8.24 14.67 0.99
N ALA A 231 9.25 14.41 1.82
CA ALA A 231 10.65 14.44 1.40
C ALA A 231 10.95 13.31 0.38
N ILE A 232 10.42 12.11 0.60
CA ILE A 232 10.60 10.99 -0.34
C ILE A 232 9.93 11.28 -1.68
N THR A 233 8.68 11.79 -1.66
CA THR A 233 7.95 12.12 -2.91
C THR A 233 8.62 13.27 -3.67
N LEU A 234 9.08 14.30 -2.97
CA LEU A 234 9.82 15.40 -3.57
C LEU A 234 11.15 14.91 -4.18
N GLY A 235 11.89 14.06 -3.45
CA GLY A 235 13.13 13.45 -3.96
C GLY A 235 12.89 12.62 -5.21
N ALA A 236 11.84 11.81 -5.23
CA ALA A 236 11.45 11.02 -6.40
C ALA A 236 11.08 11.92 -7.59
N ALA A 237 10.30 12.99 -7.37
CA ALA A 237 9.93 13.95 -8.40
C ALA A 237 11.16 14.66 -8.98
N LEU A 238 12.10 15.10 -8.14
CA LEU A 238 13.34 15.72 -8.57
C LEU A 238 14.24 14.75 -9.37
N LEU A 239 14.28 13.48 -8.97
CA LEU A 239 15.02 12.45 -9.70
C LEU A 239 14.44 12.24 -11.09
N VAL A 240 13.10 12.15 -11.21
CA VAL A 240 12.42 12.05 -12.51
C VAL A 240 12.71 13.30 -13.36
N LEU A 241 12.55 14.49 -12.80
CA LEU A 241 12.84 15.74 -13.50
C LEU A 241 14.29 15.79 -13.99
N TRP A 242 15.25 15.39 -13.15
CA TRP A 242 16.67 15.34 -13.54
C TRP A 242 16.94 14.33 -14.67
N THR A 243 16.25 13.18 -14.65
CA THR A 243 16.40 12.15 -15.68
C THR A 243 15.89 12.64 -17.04
N PHE A 244 14.76 13.38 -17.06
CA PHE A 244 14.15 13.92 -18.28
C PHE A 244 14.64 15.32 -18.64
N TRP A 245 15.57 15.92 -17.86
CA TRP A 245 16.09 17.24 -18.16
C TRP A 245 16.76 17.25 -19.52
N PRO A 246 16.39 18.15 -20.46
CA PRO A 246 16.98 18.23 -21.78
C PRO A 246 18.45 18.58 -21.66
N LYS A 247 19.32 17.65 -22.05
CA LYS A 247 20.77 17.93 -22.10
C LYS A 247 21.03 18.84 -23.29
N PRO A 248 21.77 19.97 -23.12
CA PRO A 248 22.11 20.82 -24.24
C PRO A 248 22.85 19.99 -25.29
N SER A 249 22.27 19.91 -26.49
CA SER A 249 22.98 19.36 -27.64
C SER A 249 24.19 20.25 -27.88
N THR A 250 25.41 19.71 -27.76
CA THR A 250 26.62 20.39 -28.15
C THR A 250 26.47 20.71 -29.64
N GLY A 251 26.14 21.96 -29.93
CA GLY A 251 25.95 22.45 -31.30
C GLY A 251 27.15 22.11 -32.11
N ARG A 252 26.90 21.44 -33.23
CA ARG A 252 27.88 21.27 -34.30
C ARG A 252 28.32 22.68 -34.72
N ARG A 253 29.61 23.00 -34.51
CA ARG A 253 30.20 24.26 -34.98
C ARG A 253 29.94 24.37 -36.50
N PRO A 254 29.48 25.54 -37.01
CA PRO A 254 29.21 25.71 -38.44
C PRO A 254 30.47 25.98 -39.27
N ASP A 255 31.66 25.76 -38.73
CA ASP A 255 32.95 26.25 -39.29
C ASP A 255 33.63 25.22 -40.21
N ASP A 256 32.97 24.12 -40.60
CA ASP A 256 33.53 23.11 -41.51
C ASP A 256 32.82 23.13 -42.89
N ALA A 257 32.51 24.34 -43.44
CA ALA A 257 32.06 24.49 -44.82
C ALA A 257 33.13 25.15 -45.68
#